data_9743ed16ceab137896f45380c4285e84
#
_entry.id   9743ed16ceab137896f45380c4285e84
#
_cell.length_a   1.000
_cell.length_b   1.000
_cell.length_c   1.000
_cell.angle_alpha   90.00
_cell.angle_beta   90.00
_cell.angle_gamma   90.00
#
_symmetry.space_group_name_H-M   'P 1'
#
loop_
_entity.id
_entity.type
_entity.pdbx_description
1 polymer ?
#
loop_
_entity_poly.entity_id
_entity_poly.type
_entity_poly.pdbx_seq_one_letter_code
_entity_poly.pdbx_strand_id
1 'polypeptide(L)'
;MNIELLDTHHVKDAAHLLAHSFVNNEPLVSSLQIPFASFHKMCEEMMKQAISQAMSFVAIENFQIVGVLLTKKVTQPLIDTEKAIELCPQMEPIFHLLDTLETESIEFSHLDKEKLVYLDMGACHPDWMGSGIVTTLLSHAIQEISKRDFDFIAACTNKISQKILKKLCTTYEMNEMVYSNFLYKEAYPFANTTTSLTAQLLYIPQSQFVIKAI
;
A
#
# COMPACT_ATOMS: atom_id res chain seq x y z
N MET A 1 1.99 7.26 -21.49
CA MET A 1 1.57 7.23 -20.06
C MET A 1 2.12 8.46 -19.36
N ASN A 2 1.27 9.22 -18.68
CA ASN A 2 1.62 10.37 -17.87
C ASN A 2 1.45 10.03 -16.38
N ILE A 3 2.31 10.55 -15.49
CA ILE A 3 2.16 10.39 -14.04
C ILE A 3 1.88 11.76 -13.45
N GLU A 4 0.81 11.85 -12.67
CA GLU A 4 0.35 13.09 -12.04
C GLU A 4 0.16 12.89 -10.54
N LEU A 5 0.27 13.97 -9.77
CA LEU A 5 -0.16 13.96 -8.38
C LEU A 5 -1.66 13.66 -8.31
N LEU A 6 -2.03 12.86 -7.32
CA LEU A 6 -3.45 12.61 -7.02
C LEU A 6 -4.13 13.94 -6.65
N ASP A 7 -5.24 14.25 -7.32
CA ASP A 7 -6.04 15.44 -7.12
C ASP A 7 -7.53 15.09 -7.00
N THR A 8 -8.34 16.06 -6.63
CA THR A 8 -9.78 15.91 -6.36
C THR A 8 -10.56 15.34 -7.54
N HIS A 9 -10.21 15.71 -8.78
CA HIS A 9 -10.86 15.19 -9.99
C HIS A 9 -10.51 13.72 -10.29
N HIS A 10 -9.44 13.18 -9.70
CA HIS A 10 -9.04 11.77 -9.84
C HIS A 10 -9.77 10.83 -8.88
N VAL A 11 -10.33 11.35 -7.75
CA VAL A 11 -10.78 10.54 -6.60
C VAL A 11 -11.70 9.41 -7.01
N LYS A 12 -12.74 9.72 -7.78
CA LYS A 12 -13.78 8.75 -8.16
C LYS A 12 -13.18 7.55 -8.92
N ASP A 13 -12.40 7.82 -9.95
CA ASP A 13 -11.90 6.78 -10.86
C ASP A 13 -10.72 6.04 -10.22
N ALA A 14 -9.86 6.75 -9.49
CA ALA A 14 -8.76 6.15 -8.75
C ALA A 14 -9.25 5.26 -7.59
N ALA A 15 -10.27 5.68 -6.83
CA ALA A 15 -10.86 4.87 -5.76
C ALA A 15 -11.54 3.62 -6.33
N HIS A 16 -12.24 3.75 -7.45
CA HIS A 16 -12.85 2.62 -8.14
C HIS A 16 -11.79 1.59 -8.58
N LEU A 17 -10.72 2.07 -9.24
CA LEU A 17 -9.62 1.22 -9.68
C LEU A 17 -8.95 0.51 -8.50
N LEU A 18 -8.62 1.25 -7.43
CA LEU A 18 -7.99 0.71 -6.24
C LEU A 18 -8.87 -0.36 -5.58
N ALA A 19 -10.13 -0.04 -5.34
CA ALA A 19 -11.07 -0.97 -4.72
C ALA A 19 -11.28 -2.24 -5.56
N HIS A 20 -11.46 -2.07 -6.88
CA HIS A 20 -11.61 -3.21 -7.80
C HIS A 20 -10.38 -4.11 -7.78
N SER A 21 -9.18 -3.53 -7.84
CA SER A 21 -7.94 -4.30 -7.82
C SER A 21 -7.75 -5.06 -6.49
N PHE A 22 -8.00 -4.42 -5.35
CA PHE A 22 -7.78 -5.02 -4.04
C PHE A 22 -8.78 -6.13 -3.74
N VAL A 23 -10.07 -5.90 -3.95
CA VAL A 23 -11.12 -6.91 -3.69
C VAL A 23 -10.89 -8.18 -4.51
N ASN A 24 -10.38 -8.06 -5.74
CA ASN A 24 -10.19 -9.20 -6.62
C ASN A 24 -8.80 -9.86 -6.51
N ASN A 25 -7.76 -9.11 -6.13
CA ASN A 25 -6.37 -9.60 -6.28
C ASN A 25 -5.52 -9.48 -5.02
N GLU A 26 -5.90 -8.65 -4.03
CA GLU A 26 -5.10 -8.53 -2.81
C GLU A 26 -5.43 -9.71 -1.88
N PRO A 27 -4.40 -10.49 -1.42
CA PRO A 27 -4.63 -11.75 -0.71
C PRO A 27 -5.48 -11.65 0.55
N LEU A 28 -5.26 -10.62 1.39
CA LEU A 28 -5.97 -10.47 2.66
C LEU A 28 -7.41 -9.97 2.43
N VAL A 29 -7.57 -8.97 1.57
CA VAL A 29 -8.89 -8.39 1.23
C VAL A 29 -9.79 -9.44 0.56
N SER A 30 -9.24 -10.20 -0.40
CA SER A 30 -9.98 -11.25 -1.09
C SER A 30 -10.31 -12.44 -0.17
N SER A 31 -9.41 -12.82 0.75
CA SER A 31 -9.65 -13.93 1.69
C SER A 31 -10.80 -13.65 2.64
N LEU A 32 -11.00 -12.39 3.03
CA LEU A 32 -12.10 -11.95 3.88
C LEU A 32 -13.38 -11.65 3.11
N GLN A 33 -13.38 -11.79 1.78
CA GLN A 33 -14.53 -11.51 0.90
C GLN A 33 -15.11 -10.11 1.15
N ILE A 34 -14.23 -9.11 1.29
CA ILE A 34 -14.65 -7.75 1.61
C ILE A 34 -15.56 -7.20 0.49
N PRO A 35 -16.76 -6.66 0.84
CA PRO A 35 -17.67 -6.13 -0.17
C PRO A 35 -17.07 -4.90 -0.88
N PHE A 36 -17.12 -4.89 -2.21
CA PHE A 36 -16.62 -3.79 -3.03
C PHE A 36 -17.15 -2.42 -2.58
N ALA A 37 -18.45 -2.31 -2.30
CA ALA A 37 -19.06 -1.04 -1.96
C ALA A 37 -18.52 -0.42 -0.65
N SER A 38 -18.25 -1.25 0.36
CA SER A 38 -17.67 -0.81 1.63
C SER A 38 -16.20 -0.41 1.46
N PHE A 39 -15.44 -1.25 0.77
CA PHE A 39 -14.02 -0.98 0.51
C PHE A 39 -13.82 0.26 -0.38
N HIS A 40 -14.68 0.43 -1.41
CA HIS A 40 -14.64 1.61 -2.29
C HIS A 40 -14.88 2.91 -1.52
N LYS A 41 -15.89 2.95 -0.61
CA LYS A 41 -16.13 4.13 0.25
C LYS A 41 -14.93 4.46 1.12
N MET A 42 -14.29 3.45 1.69
CA MET A 42 -13.07 3.63 2.47
C MET A 42 -11.94 4.21 1.61
N CYS A 43 -11.74 3.68 0.38
CA CYS A 43 -10.74 4.21 -0.55
C CYS A 43 -11.00 5.69 -0.91
N GLU A 44 -12.26 6.10 -1.13
CA GLU A 44 -12.59 7.51 -1.40
C GLU A 44 -12.19 8.42 -0.24
N GLU A 45 -12.43 8.03 1.01
CA GLU A 45 -12.03 8.81 2.18
C GLU A 45 -10.50 8.87 2.31
N MET A 46 -9.80 7.74 2.10
CA MET A 46 -8.34 7.71 2.11
C MET A 46 -7.74 8.67 1.08
N MET A 47 -8.29 8.72 -0.13
CA MET A 47 -7.79 9.59 -1.19
C MET A 47 -7.97 11.07 -0.89
N LYS A 48 -9.06 11.47 -0.24
CA LYS A 48 -9.24 12.87 0.20
C LYS A 48 -8.12 13.32 1.13
N GLN A 49 -7.71 12.45 2.05
CA GLN A 49 -6.59 12.73 2.95
C GLN A 49 -5.24 12.64 2.23
N ALA A 50 -5.08 11.72 1.28
CA ALA A 50 -3.85 11.58 0.48
C ALA A 50 -3.54 12.82 -0.35
N ILE A 51 -4.57 13.49 -0.90
CA ILE A 51 -4.44 14.75 -1.64
C ILE A 51 -3.80 15.83 -0.76
N SER A 52 -4.20 15.94 0.51
CA SER A 52 -3.66 16.96 1.44
C SER A 52 -2.17 16.79 1.71
N GLN A 53 -1.64 15.56 1.63
CA GLN A 53 -0.23 15.27 1.83
C GLN A 53 0.63 15.47 0.57
N ALA A 54 0.01 15.55 -0.62
CA ALA A 54 0.65 15.80 -1.92
C ALA A 54 1.85 14.87 -2.21
N MET A 55 1.67 13.56 -2.00
CA MET A 55 2.70 12.53 -2.20
C MET A 55 2.16 11.26 -2.89
N SER A 56 0.87 11.21 -3.21
CA SER A 56 0.23 10.09 -3.90
C SER A 56 0.10 10.41 -5.39
N PHE A 57 0.12 9.37 -6.23
CA PHE A 57 0.22 9.55 -7.69
C PHE A 57 -0.76 8.66 -8.43
N VAL A 58 -1.17 9.14 -9.61
CA VAL A 58 -1.93 8.38 -10.61
C VAL A 58 -1.16 8.27 -11.91
N ALA A 59 -1.31 7.15 -12.60
CA ALA A 59 -0.84 6.96 -13.97
C ALA A 59 -2.02 7.06 -14.93
N ILE A 60 -1.89 7.91 -15.95
CA ILE A 60 -2.94 8.21 -16.92
C ILE A 60 -2.46 7.80 -18.32
N GLU A 61 -3.30 7.05 -19.01
CA GLU A 61 -3.10 6.69 -20.42
C GLU A 61 -4.41 6.85 -21.17
N ASN A 62 -4.37 7.52 -22.33
CA ASN A 62 -5.57 7.79 -23.14
C ASN A 62 -6.76 8.38 -22.33
N PHE A 63 -6.48 9.36 -21.46
CA PHE A 63 -7.44 10.01 -20.56
C PHE A 63 -8.10 9.08 -19.52
N GLN A 64 -7.58 7.89 -19.32
CA GLN A 64 -8.03 6.93 -18.31
C GLN A 64 -6.98 6.76 -17.22
N ILE A 65 -7.39 6.67 -15.96
CA ILE A 65 -6.52 6.26 -14.86
C ILE A 65 -6.25 4.76 -14.99
N VAL A 66 -4.99 4.42 -15.26
CA VAL A 66 -4.52 3.03 -15.43
C VAL A 66 -3.70 2.52 -14.25
N GLY A 67 -3.34 3.41 -13.33
CA GLY A 67 -2.65 3.05 -12.09
C GLY A 67 -2.83 4.09 -11.00
N VAL A 68 -2.72 3.66 -9.75
CA VAL A 68 -2.77 4.51 -8.57
C VAL A 68 -1.76 4.01 -7.54
N LEU A 69 -1.10 4.95 -6.86
CA LEU A 69 -0.23 4.69 -5.72
C LEU A 69 -0.56 5.69 -4.61
N LEU A 70 -1.05 5.19 -3.50
CA LEU A 70 -1.23 5.96 -2.28
C LEU A 70 0.02 5.87 -1.42
N THR A 71 0.46 7.02 -0.92
CA THR A 71 1.53 7.16 0.07
C THR A 71 1.06 8.05 1.20
N LYS A 72 1.69 7.90 2.37
CA LYS A 72 1.37 8.73 3.55
C LYS A 72 2.61 8.94 4.40
N LYS A 73 2.66 10.02 5.16
CA LYS A 73 3.59 10.09 6.29
C LYS A 73 3.16 9.07 7.35
N VAL A 74 4.12 8.41 7.98
CA VAL A 74 3.83 7.43 9.04
C VAL A 74 3.02 8.07 10.18
N THR A 75 3.30 9.33 10.50
CA THR A 75 2.60 10.10 11.56
C THR A 75 1.25 10.69 11.13
N GLN A 76 0.84 10.50 9.86
CA GLN A 76 -0.40 11.08 9.31
C GLN A 76 -1.16 10.01 8.51
N PRO A 77 -2.01 9.19 9.16
CA PRO A 77 -2.77 8.15 8.48
C PRO A 77 -3.71 8.73 7.42
N LEU A 78 -3.98 7.97 6.35
CA LEU A 78 -4.93 8.37 5.29
C LEU A 78 -6.38 8.29 5.74
N ILE A 79 -6.66 7.54 6.77
CA ILE A 79 -7.96 7.42 7.41
C ILE A 79 -7.73 7.01 8.86
N ASP A 80 -8.56 7.53 9.75
CA ASP A 80 -8.61 7.05 11.13
C ASP A 80 -9.10 5.60 11.18
N THR A 81 -8.49 4.76 12.03
CA THR A 81 -8.80 3.33 12.09
C THR A 81 -10.26 3.07 12.50
N GLU A 82 -10.82 3.84 13.44
CA GLU A 82 -12.22 3.69 13.85
C GLU A 82 -13.14 4.02 12.68
N LYS A 83 -12.84 5.10 11.94
CA LYS A 83 -13.59 5.49 10.75
C LYS A 83 -13.48 4.46 9.62
N ALA A 84 -12.30 3.88 9.42
CA ALA A 84 -12.11 2.82 8.45
C ALA A 84 -12.94 1.57 8.77
N ILE A 85 -12.98 1.17 10.04
CA ILE A 85 -13.79 0.05 10.54
C ILE A 85 -15.30 0.36 10.44
N GLU A 86 -15.72 1.59 10.71
CA GLU A 86 -17.12 2.03 10.50
C GLU A 86 -17.55 1.86 9.04
N LEU A 87 -16.70 2.24 8.07
CA LEU A 87 -16.99 2.14 6.66
C LEU A 87 -16.86 0.72 6.10
N CYS A 88 -15.91 -0.05 6.62
CA CYS A 88 -15.56 -1.38 6.14
C CYS A 88 -15.15 -2.28 7.32
N PRO A 89 -16.12 -2.81 8.13
CA PRO A 89 -15.83 -3.57 9.33
C PRO A 89 -14.94 -4.81 9.10
N GLN A 90 -15.03 -5.41 7.94
CA GLN A 90 -14.23 -6.58 7.57
C GLN A 90 -12.73 -6.29 7.49
N MET A 91 -12.31 -5.01 7.43
CA MET A 91 -10.89 -4.62 7.42
C MET A 91 -10.22 -4.76 8.78
N GLU A 92 -10.96 -4.88 9.87
CA GLU A 92 -10.42 -4.89 11.24
C GLU A 92 -9.29 -5.93 11.44
N PRO A 93 -9.42 -7.20 10.98
CA PRO A 93 -8.32 -8.17 11.10
C PRO A 93 -7.06 -7.78 10.30
N ILE A 94 -7.23 -7.09 9.16
CA ILE A 94 -6.10 -6.62 8.34
C ILE A 94 -5.37 -5.48 9.06
N PHE A 95 -6.10 -4.51 9.61
CA PHE A 95 -5.47 -3.44 10.39
C PHE A 95 -4.72 -3.99 11.60
N HIS A 96 -5.28 -4.97 12.30
CA HIS A 96 -4.60 -5.60 13.43
C HIS A 96 -3.34 -6.35 13.00
N LEU A 97 -3.37 -7.04 11.84
CA LEU A 97 -2.19 -7.70 11.28
C LEU A 97 -1.08 -6.69 10.95
N LEU A 98 -1.44 -5.57 10.31
CA LEU A 98 -0.49 -4.53 9.93
C LEU A 98 0.09 -3.83 11.16
N ASP A 99 -0.73 -3.52 12.16
CA ASP A 99 -0.29 -2.96 13.43
C ASP A 99 0.66 -3.91 14.18
N THR A 100 0.33 -5.21 14.24
CA THR A 100 1.19 -6.23 14.85
C THR A 100 2.52 -6.34 14.11
N LEU A 101 2.49 -6.32 12.77
CA LEU A 101 3.69 -6.38 11.93
C LEU A 101 4.66 -5.22 12.22
N GLU A 102 4.12 -4.02 12.51
CA GLU A 102 4.90 -2.84 12.87
C GLU A 102 5.34 -2.84 14.33
N THR A 103 4.44 -3.12 15.27
CA THR A 103 4.70 -3.04 16.71
C THR A 103 5.64 -4.12 17.23
N GLU A 104 5.66 -5.29 16.60
CA GLU A 104 6.59 -6.38 16.93
C GLU A 104 7.98 -6.19 16.28
N SER A 105 8.17 -5.18 15.42
CA SER A 105 9.48 -4.86 14.85
C SER A 105 10.28 -3.94 15.76
N ILE A 106 11.35 -4.47 16.33
CA ILE A 106 12.30 -3.69 17.14
C ILE A 106 12.96 -2.61 16.27
N GLU A 107 13.39 -2.96 15.07
CA GLU A 107 14.02 -2.05 14.11
C GLU A 107 13.10 -0.88 13.76
N PHE A 108 11.82 -1.15 13.48
CA PHE A 108 10.84 -0.11 13.21
C PHE A 108 10.67 0.83 14.39
N SER A 109 10.71 0.33 15.64
CA SER A 109 10.56 1.16 16.84
C SER A 109 11.67 2.22 16.97
N HIS A 110 12.87 1.97 16.43
CA HIS A 110 14.02 2.86 16.48
C HIS A 110 14.09 3.90 15.36
N LEU A 111 13.22 3.82 14.34
CA LEU A 111 13.20 4.78 13.23
C LEU A 111 12.53 6.10 13.64
N ASP A 112 13.04 7.21 13.07
CA ASP A 112 12.42 8.53 13.20
C ASP A 112 11.13 8.60 12.34
N LYS A 113 9.99 8.46 12.98
CA LYS A 113 8.66 8.41 12.31
C LYS A 113 8.34 9.69 11.54
N GLU A 114 8.89 10.84 11.93
CA GLU A 114 8.69 12.12 11.23
C GLU A 114 9.40 12.16 9.87
N LYS A 115 10.40 11.31 9.69
CA LYS A 115 11.15 11.15 8.44
C LYS A 115 10.76 9.94 7.61
N LEU A 116 9.63 9.31 7.91
CA LEU A 116 9.16 8.13 7.21
C LEU A 116 7.91 8.37 6.38
N VAL A 117 7.96 7.91 5.14
CA VAL A 117 6.80 7.81 4.25
C VAL A 117 6.45 6.33 4.02
N TYR A 118 5.19 6.02 4.18
CA TYR A 118 4.62 4.73 3.90
C TYR A 118 4.25 4.62 2.41
N LEU A 119 4.78 3.64 1.70
CA LEU A 119 4.29 3.23 0.38
C LEU A 119 3.10 2.29 0.62
N ASP A 120 1.90 2.86 0.63
CA ASP A 120 0.73 2.23 1.26
C ASP A 120 0.00 1.28 0.31
N MET A 121 -0.71 1.80 -0.67
CA MET A 121 -1.54 0.98 -1.55
C MET A 121 -1.25 1.30 -3.03
N GLY A 122 -0.88 0.27 -3.79
CA GLY A 122 -0.65 0.41 -5.23
C GLY A 122 -1.51 -0.55 -6.06
N ALA A 123 -2.11 -0.05 -7.13
CA ALA A 123 -2.92 -0.85 -8.04
C ALA A 123 -2.76 -0.42 -9.50
N CYS A 124 -3.05 -1.33 -10.43
CA CYS A 124 -3.20 -1.00 -11.84
C CYS A 124 -4.50 -1.58 -12.41
N HIS A 125 -4.94 -0.99 -13.50
CA HIS A 125 -6.12 -1.45 -14.24
C HIS A 125 -5.89 -2.89 -14.75
N PRO A 126 -6.92 -3.77 -14.74
CA PRO A 126 -6.77 -5.17 -15.15
C PRO A 126 -6.12 -5.36 -16.51
N ASP A 127 -6.51 -4.57 -17.51
CA ASP A 127 -5.98 -4.65 -18.88
C ASP A 127 -4.48 -4.27 -18.97
N TRP A 128 -3.93 -3.68 -17.92
CA TRP A 128 -2.53 -3.25 -17.83
C TRP A 128 -1.72 -4.08 -16.83
N MET A 129 -2.28 -5.17 -16.32
CA MET A 129 -1.54 -6.05 -15.41
C MET A 129 -0.29 -6.62 -16.09
N GLY A 130 0.84 -6.62 -15.36
CA GLY A 130 2.12 -7.08 -15.89
C GLY A 130 2.87 -6.07 -16.78
N SER A 131 2.29 -4.90 -17.11
CA SER A 131 2.93 -3.85 -17.93
C SER A 131 3.94 -2.97 -17.16
N GLY A 132 4.10 -3.18 -15.85
CA GLY A 132 5.05 -2.43 -15.02
C GLY A 132 4.53 -1.09 -14.45
N ILE A 133 3.24 -0.76 -14.62
CA ILE A 133 2.67 0.52 -14.15
C ILE A 133 2.94 0.77 -12.66
N VAL A 134 2.67 -0.22 -11.79
CA VAL A 134 2.92 -0.06 -10.33
C VAL A 134 4.41 0.15 -10.06
N THR A 135 5.29 -0.55 -10.76
CA THR A 135 6.75 -0.37 -10.65
C THR A 135 7.17 1.05 -11.06
N THR A 136 6.59 1.57 -12.14
CA THR A 136 6.86 2.93 -12.62
C THR A 136 6.34 3.99 -11.65
N LEU A 137 5.12 3.80 -11.10
CA LEU A 137 4.56 4.67 -10.07
C LEU A 137 5.42 4.68 -8.79
N LEU A 138 5.84 3.51 -8.30
CA LEU A 138 6.74 3.39 -7.15
C LEU A 138 8.07 4.10 -7.42
N SER A 139 8.69 3.87 -8.57
CA SER A 139 9.95 4.52 -8.95
C SER A 139 9.80 6.04 -8.96
N HIS A 140 8.72 6.55 -9.57
CA HIS A 140 8.44 7.99 -9.63
C HIS A 140 8.20 8.58 -8.24
N ALA A 141 7.33 7.96 -7.44
CA ALA A 141 7.00 8.42 -6.09
C ALA A 141 8.26 8.50 -5.21
N ILE A 142 9.07 7.45 -5.23
CA ILE A 142 10.30 7.39 -4.48
C ILE A 142 11.25 8.52 -4.91
N GLN A 143 11.43 8.75 -6.22
CA GLN A 143 12.27 9.84 -6.74
C GLN A 143 11.77 11.23 -6.30
N GLU A 144 10.46 11.47 -6.38
CA GLU A 144 9.89 12.77 -6.04
C GLU A 144 9.90 13.04 -4.53
N ILE A 145 9.57 12.03 -3.73
CA ILE A 145 9.47 12.16 -2.28
C ILE A 145 10.85 12.19 -1.62
N SER A 146 11.84 11.47 -2.14
CA SER A 146 13.21 11.49 -1.60
C SER A 146 13.88 12.88 -1.68
N LYS A 147 13.44 13.74 -2.61
CA LYS A 147 13.88 15.15 -2.64
C LYS A 147 13.51 15.94 -1.38
N ARG A 148 12.62 15.39 -0.56
CA ARG A 148 12.14 16.00 0.70
C ARG A 148 12.78 15.37 1.96
N ASP A 149 13.86 14.61 1.82
CA ASP A 149 14.62 13.96 2.91
C ASP A 149 13.80 12.94 3.72
N PHE A 150 13.01 12.10 3.02
CA PHE A 150 12.28 10.99 3.61
C PHE A 150 12.90 9.64 3.26
N ASP A 151 12.95 8.74 4.25
CA ASP A 151 13.06 7.31 4.05
C ASP A 151 11.68 6.70 3.82
N PHE A 152 11.64 5.41 3.38
CA PHE A 152 10.37 4.77 3.08
C PHE A 152 10.21 3.45 3.82
N ILE A 153 8.95 3.13 4.09
CA ILE A 153 8.54 1.80 4.56
C ILE A 153 7.38 1.28 3.72
N ALA A 154 7.21 -0.02 3.72
CA ALA A 154 6.07 -0.68 3.09
C ALA A 154 5.74 -2.00 3.80
N ALA A 155 4.46 -2.21 4.14
CA ALA A 155 3.95 -3.53 4.50
C ALA A 155 3.50 -4.26 3.22
N CYS A 156 4.34 -5.15 2.74
CA CYS A 156 4.10 -5.90 1.52
C CYS A 156 3.31 -7.17 1.83
N THR A 157 2.00 -7.13 1.64
CA THR A 157 1.07 -8.22 1.94
C THR A 157 1.01 -9.30 0.85
N ASN A 158 1.71 -9.11 -0.27
CA ASN A 158 1.76 -10.12 -1.32
C ASN A 158 3.15 -10.24 -1.94
N LYS A 159 3.44 -11.44 -2.49
CA LYS A 159 4.73 -11.76 -3.11
C LYS A 159 5.09 -10.87 -4.31
N ILE A 160 4.09 -10.23 -4.95
CA ILE A 160 4.33 -9.36 -6.10
C ILE A 160 4.92 -8.03 -5.61
N SER A 161 4.30 -7.39 -4.60
CA SER A 161 4.81 -6.15 -3.99
C SER A 161 6.19 -6.36 -3.35
N GLN A 162 6.39 -7.48 -2.63
CA GLN A 162 7.69 -7.87 -2.07
C GLN A 162 8.76 -7.95 -3.16
N LYS A 163 8.47 -8.64 -4.27
CA LYS A 163 9.39 -8.80 -5.41
C LYS A 163 9.67 -7.47 -6.12
N ILE A 164 8.65 -6.64 -6.33
CA ILE A 164 8.80 -5.34 -7.00
C ILE A 164 9.74 -4.46 -6.18
N LEU A 165 9.50 -4.27 -4.88
CA LEU A 165 10.32 -3.40 -4.05
C LEU A 165 11.74 -3.93 -3.89
N LYS A 166 11.93 -5.23 -3.64
CA LYS A 166 13.27 -5.86 -3.55
C LYS A 166 14.05 -5.79 -4.85
N LYS A 167 13.37 -5.71 -6.00
CA LYS A 167 14.01 -5.51 -7.31
C LYS A 167 14.33 -4.03 -7.57
N LEU A 168 13.42 -3.14 -7.19
CA LEU A 168 13.52 -1.71 -7.48
C LEU A 168 14.56 -0.99 -6.62
N CYS A 169 14.67 -1.39 -5.34
CA CYS A 169 15.49 -0.72 -4.34
C CYS A 169 16.30 -1.71 -3.51
N THR A 170 17.29 -1.20 -2.77
CA THR A 170 17.84 -1.90 -1.63
C THR A 170 16.81 -1.81 -0.49
N THR A 171 16.35 -2.96 0.00
CA THR A 171 15.36 -3.05 1.07
C THR A 171 15.93 -3.82 2.25
N TYR A 172 15.54 -3.43 3.46
CA TYR A 172 15.80 -4.18 4.70
C TYR A 172 14.47 -4.73 5.20
N GLU A 173 14.40 -6.06 5.38
CA GLU A 173 13.25 -6.70 6.00
C GLU A 173 13.33 -6.51 7.51
N MET A 174 12.36 -5.80 8.08
CA MET A 174 12.31 -5.49 9.51
C MET A 174 11.45 -6.48 10.29
N ASN A 175 10.45 -7.06 9.65
CA ASN A 175 9.58 -8.07 10.24
C ASN A 175 8.86 -8.87 9.15
N GLU A 176 8.49 -10.11 9.45
CA GLU A 176 7.67 -10.96 8.60
C GLU A 176 6.60 -11.66 9.41
N MET A 177 5.38 -11.70 8.91
CA MET A 177 4.27 -12.42 9.53
C MET A 177 3.71 -13.47 8.57
N VAL A 178 3.67 -14.73 9.03
CA VAL A 178 3.09 -15.85 8.29
C VAL A 178 1.58 -15.87 8.53
N TYR A 179 0.78 -15.82 7.48
CA TYR A 179 -0.67 -15.69 7.54
C TYR A 179 -1.37 -16.82 8.29
N SER A 180 -0.90 -18.07 8.13
CA SER A 180 -1.46 -19.22 8.84
C SER A 180 -1.25 -19.18 10.36
N ASN A 181 -0.31 -18.36 10.84
CA ASN A 181 0.02 -18.24 12.25
C ASN A 181 -0.62 -17.01 12.91
N PHE A 182 -1.22 -16.12 12.11
CA PHE A 182 -1.83 -14.90 12.64
C PHE A 182 -3.16 -15.20 13.31
N LEU A 183 -3.19 -15.04 14.63
CA LEU A 183 -4.38 -15.24 15.47
C LEU A 183 -5.09 -13.90 15.71
N TYR A 184 -6.38 -13.86 15.41
CA TYR A 184 -7.25 -12.70 15.67
C TYR A 184 -8.57 -13.15 16.28
N LYS A 185 -8.91 -12.67 17.50
CA LYS A 185 -10.18 -13.03 18.22
C LYS A 185 -10.45 -14.55 18.18
N GLU A 186 -9.46 -15.35 18.57
CA GLU A 186 -9.52 -16.83 18.62
C GLU A 186 -9.70 -17.53 17.26
N ALA A 187 -9.50 -16.82 16.14
CA ALA A 187 -9.57 -17.37 14.79
C ALA A 187 -8.29 -17.07 13.99
N TYR A 188 -8.07 -17.85 12.92
CA TYR A 188 -6.99 -17.64 11.96
C TYR A 188 -7.57 -17.15 10.63
N PRO A 189 -7.88 -15.84 10.50
CA PRO A 189 -8.66 -15.31 9.37
C PRO A 189 -7.97 -15.48 8.03
N PHE A 190 -6.65 -15.63 8.02
CA PHE A 190 -5.83 -15.72 6.80
C PHE A 190 -5.22 -17.11 6.57
N ALA A 191 -5.60 -18.13 7.35
CA ALA A 191 -5.03 -19.48 7.24
C ALA A 191 -5.19 -20.11 5.86
N ASN A 192 -6.26 -19.76 5.13
CA ASN A 192 -6.58 -20.30 3.82
C ASN A 192 -6.05 -19.45 2.65
N THR A 193 -5.26 -18.41 2.93
CA THR A 193 -4.66 -17.56 1.90
C THR A 193 -3.53 -18.33 1.19
N THR A 194 -3.69 -18.55 -0.12
CA THR A 194 -2.77 -19.40 -0.91
C THR A 194 -1.93 -18.62 -1.92
N THR A 195 -2.36 -17.44 -2.32
CA THR A 195 -1.69 -16.62 -3.35
C THR A 195 -0.43 -15.92 -2.82
N SER A 196 -0.40 -15.62 -1.52
CA SER A 196 0.77 -15.19 -0.75
C SER A 196 0.67 -15.80 0.63
N LEU A 197 1.82 -16.07 1.25
CA LEU A 197 1.87 -16.75 2.55
C LEU A 197 2.28 -15.82 3.70
N THR A 198 2.85 -14.66 3.37
CA THR A 198 3.42 -13.76 4.37
C THR A 198 3.16 -12.29 4.02
N ALA A 199 3.10 -11.46 5.07
CA ALA A 199 3.33 -10.03 4.99
C ALA A 199 4.76 -9.73 5.44
N GLN A 200 5.42 -8.78 4.76
CA GLN A 200 6.76 -8.32 5.12
C GLN A 200 6.77 -6.81 5.33
N LEU A 201 7.35 -6.36 6.44
CA LEU A 201 7.64 -4.94 6.67
C LEU A 201 9.03 -4.63 6.10
N LEU A 202 9.08 -3.81 5.07
CA LEU A 202 10.31 -3.44 4.38
C LEU A 202 10.67 -1.99 4.66
N TYR A 203 11.95 -1.73 4.99
CA TYR A 203 12.53 -0.40 5.10
C TYR A 203 13.41 -0.10 3.89
N ILE A 204 13.35 1.13 3.39
CA ILE A 204 14.07 1.59 2.21
C ILE A 204 14.72 2.94 2.56
N PRO A 205 16.02 2.97 2.90
CA PRO A 205 16.71 4.20 3.24
C PRO A 205 16.94 5.06 1.99
N GLN A 206 16.72 6.36 2.10
CA GLN A 206 16.96 7.32 1.04
C GLN A 206 18.40 7.28 0.51
N SER A 207 19.37 7.14 1.41
CA SER A 207 20.81 7.13 1.06
C SER A 207 21.24 5.99 0.14
N GLN A 208 20.41 4.98 -0.05
CA GLN A 208 20.71 3.81 -0.87
C GLN A 208 19.85 3.72 -2.15
N PHE A 209 19.27 4.85 -2.55
CA PHE A 209 18.53 4.93 -3.81
C PHE A 209 19.47 4.81 -5.00
N VAL A 210 19.67 3.60 -5.45
CA VAL A 210 20.08 3.30 -6.81
C VAL A 210 18.88 2.68 -7.49
N ILE A 211 18.14 3.47 -8.27
CA ILE A 211 17.14 2.88 -9.17
C ILE A 211 17.93 2.00 -10.13
N LYS A 212 17.83 0.70 -9.93
CA LYS A 212 18.38 -0.25 -10.88
C LYS A 212 17.64 0.00 -12.19
N ALA A 213 18.37 0.41 -13.24
CA ALA A 213 17.80 0.58 -14.57
C ALA A 213 17.02 -0.70 -14.92
N ILE A 214 15.74 -0.55 -15.18
CA ILE A 214 14.83 -1.64 -15.54
C ILE A 214 14.96 -1.87 -17.05
#